data_6423dc4f43ae4fbbf7d06c6632d666fd
#
_entry.id   6423dc4f43ae4fbbf7d06c6632d666fd
#
_cell.length_a   1.000
_cell.length_b   1.000
_cell.length_c   1.000
_cell.angle_alpha   90.00
_cell.angle_beta   90.00
_cell.angle_gamma   90.00
#
_symmetry.space_group_name_H-M   'P 1'
#
loop_
_entity.id
_entity.type
_entity.pdbx_description
1 polymer ?
#
loop_
_entity_poly.entity_id
_entity_poly.type
_entity_poly.pdbx_seq_one_letter_code
_entity_poly.pdbx_strand_id
1 'polypeptide(L)'
;MIRSMLRTTLAFAAIAFINAQPAAAESSPGEKAGNSMEKKANKEEKAADAEKAKGAKMEKKGKAMEEAGDKSGNKSEEAAGKSMKKKGHATEKEGEARGDAAEQMEKSGNKAEKAGVESRDKSAKAKAEAKK
;
A
#
# COMPACT_ATOMS: atom_id res chain seq x y z
N MET A 1 2.69 2.12 -31.96
CA MET A 1 2.65 2.71 -30.60
C MET A 1 2.07 1.66 -29.66
N ILE A 2 2.93 0.94 -29.00
CA ILE A 2 2.58 -0.25 -28.21
C ILE A 2 2.39 0.22 -26.77
N ARG A 3 1.14 0.19 -26.29
CA ARG A 3 0.82 0.40 -24.88
C ARG A 3 1.14 -0.87 -24.12
N SER A 4 2.28 -0.88 -23.45
CA SER A 4 2.62 -1.91 -22.48
C SER A 4 1.75 -1.73 -21.24
N MET A 5 0.69 -2.52 -21.12
CA MET A 5 -0.05 -2.70 -19.88
C MET A 5 0.80 -3.59 -18.97
N LEU A 6 1.46 -2.97 -18.03
CA LEU A 6 2.14 -3.67 -16.95
C LEU A 6 1.06 -4.24 -16.01
N ARG A 7 0.64 -5.48 -16.26
CA ARG A 7 -0.19 -6.25 -15.33
C ARG A 7 0.73 -6.77 -14.23
N THR A 8 0.73 -6.09 -13.11
CA THR A 8 1.38 -6.59 -11.90
C THR A 8 0.51 -7.71 -11.33
N THR A 9 0.81 -8.94 -11.71
CA THR A 9 0.26 -10.13 -11.06
C THR A 9 0.91 -10.26 -9.69
N LEU A 10 0.16 -9.94 -8.64
CA LEU A 10 0.54 -10.25 -7.27
C LEU A 10 0.44 -11.77 -7.10
N ALA A 11 1.58 -12.44 -7.13
CA ALA A 11 1.65 -13.86 -6.77
C ALA A 11 1.52 -13.97 -5.25
N PHE A 12 0.38 -14.49 -4.78
CA PHE A 12 0.22 -14.91 -3.40
C PHE A 12 1.00 -16.20 -3.19
N ALA A 13 2.18 -16.08 -2.58
CA ALA A 13 2.91 -17.25 -2.10
C ALA A 13 2.18 -17.84 -0.90
N ALA A 14 1.64 -19.04 -1.07
CA ALA A 14 1.11 -19.84 0.02
C ALA A 14 2.26 -20.19 0.98
N ILE A 15 2.17 -19.71 2.22
CA ILE A 15 3.12 -20.04 3.28
C ILE A 15 2.71 -21.38 3.86
N ALA A 16 3.46 -22.42 3.54
CA ALA A 16 3.35 -23.72 4.17
C ALA A 16 3.87 -23.65 5.61
N PHE A 17 3.05 -24.08 6.57
CA PHE A 17 3.41 -24.15 7.98
C PHE A 17 4.21 -25.42 8.26
N ILE A 18 5.40 -25.26 8.79
CA ILE A 18 6.18 -26.35 9.35
C ILE A 18 6.64 -26.00 10.77
N ASN A 19 6.18 -26.86 11.65
CA ASN A 19 6.75 -27.34 12.91
C ASN A 19 7.09 -26.41 14.08
N ALA A 20 6.55 -26.86 15.21
CA ALA A 20 6.68 -26.36 16.56
C ALA A 20 8.06 -26.63 17.17
N GLN A 21 8.64 -25.63 17.80
CA GLN A 21 9.58 -25.79 18.91
C GLN A 21 9.19 -24.88 20.07
N PRO A 22 9.32 -25.38 21.32
CA PRO A 22 8.97 -24.59 22.49
C PRO A 22 10.18 -23.83 22.98
N ALA A 23 10.19 -22.53 22.79
CA ALA A 23 11.07 -21.62 23.49
C ALA A 23 10.32 -20.33 23.86
N ALA A 24 10.63 -19.83 25.03
CA ALA A 24 10.19 -18.59 25.66
C ALA A 24 9.62 -17.54 24.71
N ALA A 25 8.44 -17.00 25.05
CA ALA A 25 7.87 -15.69 24.67
C ALA A 25 8.25 -15.06 23.29
N GLU A 26 8.64 -15.84 22.30
CA GLU A 26 8.86 -15.37 20.95
C GLU A 26 7.52 -15.26 20.25
N SER A 27 7.31 -14.10 19.59
CA SER A 27 6.14 -13.88 18.75
C SER A 27 5.99 -15.01 17.74
N SER A 28 4.77 -15.51 17.60
CA SER A 28 4.47 -16.57 16.64
C SER A 28 4.82 -16.15 15.21
N PRO A 29 5.04 -17.07 14.28
CA PRO A 29 5.27 -16.74 12.88
C PRO A 29 4.16 -15.85 12.28
N GLY A 30 2.92 -16.03 12.71
CA GLY A 30 1.77 -15.22 12.31
C GLY A 30 1.88 -13.78 12.82
N GLU A 31 2.27 -13.58 14.07
CA GLU A 31 2.50 -12.24 14.65
C GLU A 31 3.67 -11.52 13.93
N LYS A 32 4.77 -12.22 13.66
CA LYS A 32 5.90 -11.65 12.90
C LYS A 32 5.49 -11.26 11.48
N ALA A 33 4.68 -12.09 10.83
CA ALA A 33 4.15 -11.82 9.49
C ALA A 33 3.18 -10.61 9.52
N GLY A 34 2.27 -10.53 10.47
CA GLY A 34 1.35 -9.42 10.66
C GLY A 34 2.08 -8.10 10.85
N ASN A 35 3.01 -8.04 11.80
CA ASN A 35 3.83 -6.85 12.05
C ASN A 35 4.69 -6.43 10.82
N SER A 36 5.14 -7.39 10.02
CA SER A 36 5.88 -7.09 8.79
C SER A 36 4.97 -6.48 7.72
N MET A 37 3.74 -6.98 7.60
CA MET A 37 2.75 -6.45 6.66
C MET A 37 2.30 -5.05 7.06
N GLU A 38 2.05 -4.81 8.34
CA GLU A 38 1.70 -3.50 8.87
C GLU A 38 2.79 -2.44 8.57
N LYS A 39 4.07 -2.79 8.84
CA LYS A 39 5.19 -1.89 8.50
C LYS A 39 5.28 -1.58 7.01
N LYS A 40 4.95 -2.55 6.14
CA LYS A 40 4.91 -2.34 4.70
C LYS A 40 3.72 -1.47 4.30
N ALA A 41 2.54 -1.73 4.86
CA ALA A 41 1.34 -0.94 4.62
C ALA A 41 1.56 0.53 4.98
N ASN A 42 2.10 0.82 6.17
CA ASN A 42 2.43 2.16 6.61
C ASN A 42 3.44 2.89 5.68
N LYS A 43 4.37 2.14 5.08
CA LYS A 43 5.29 2.70 4.08
C LYS A 43 4.58 3.04 2.77
N GLU A 44 3.73 2.15 2.30
CA GLU A 44 2.97 2.35 1.07
C GLU A 44 1.96 3.50 1.22
N GLU A 45 1.30 3.61 2.38
CA GLU A 45 0.39 4.71 2.69
C GLU A 45 1.08 6.07 2.62
N LYS A 46 2.25 6.20 3.28
CA LYS A 46 3.04 7.44 3.21
C LYS A 46 3.47 7.78 1.78
N ALA A 47 3.80 6.77 0.97
CA ALA A 47 4.15 6.98 -0.42
C ALA A 47 2.92 7.37 -1.25
N ALA A 48 1.77 6.78 -0.99
CA ALA A 48 0.49 7.14 -1.60
C ALA A 48 0.11 8.60 -1.32
N ASP A 49 0.25 9.05 -0.08
CA ASP A 49 -0.03 10.44 0.31
C ASP A 49 0.93 11.43 -0.36
N ALA A 50 2.20 11.04 -0.48
CA ALA A 50 3.18 11.86 -1.21
C ALA A 50 2.85 11.98 -2.70
N GLU A 51 2.38 10.90 -3.32
CA GLU A 51 1.92 10.91 -4.73
C GLU A 51 0.66 11.75 -4.91
N LYS A 52 -0.33 11.62 -4.05
CA LYS A 52 -1.54 12.48 -4.04
C LYS A 52 -1.17 13.96 -3.91
N ALA A 53 -0.31 14.29 -2.96
CA ALA A 53 0.14 15.66 -2.76
C ALA A 53 0.92 16.21 -3.97
N LYS A 54 1.71 15.36 -4.64
CA LYS A 54 2.43 15.72 -5.87
C LYS A 54 1.45 15.94 -7.02
N GLY A 55 0.48 15.04 -7.20
CA GLY A 55 -0.57 15.15 -8.20
C GLY A 55 -1.35 16.45 -8.07
N ALA A 56 -1.83 16.76 -6.87
CA ALA A 56 -2.55 17.99 -6.57
C ALA A 56 -1.73 19.27 -6.83
N LYS A 57 -0.41 19.25 -6.53
CA LYS A 57 0.49 20.37 -6.87
C LYS A 57 0.66 20.55 -8.38
N MET A 58 0.76 19.45 -9.12
CA MET A 58 0.88 19.48 -10.58
C MET A 58 -0.41 19.99 -11.21
N GLU A 59 -1.56 19.59 -10.69
CA GLU A 59 -2.87 20.06 -11.16
C GLU A 59 -3.02 21.57 -10.96
N LYS A 60 -2.69 22.08 -9.77
CA LYS A 60 -2.71 23.52 -9.49
C LYS A 60 -1.78 24.32 -10.40
N LYS A 61 -0.55 23.83 -10.63
CA LYS A 61 0.39 24.48 -11.55
C LYS A 61 -0.12 24.45 -12.98
N GLY A 62 -0.66 23.30 -13.42
CA GLY A 62 -1.23 23.15 -14.75
C GLY A 62 -2.40 24.12 -14.98
N LYS A 63 -3.27 24.28 -13.98
CA LYS A 63 -4.38 25.25 -14.02
C LYS A 63 -3.89 26.69 -14.13
N ALA A 64 -2.88 27.07 -13.35
CA ALA A 64 -2.31 28.40 -13.43
C ALA A 64 -1.65 28.70 -14.81
N MET A 65 -0.97 27.70 -15.39
CA MET A 65 -0.39 27.83 -16.73
C MET A 65 -1.47 27.90 -17.83
N GLU A 66 -2.54 27.11 -17.71
CA GLU A 66 -3.69 27.16 -18.62
C GLU A 66 -4.33 28.56 -18.61
N GLU A 67 -4.59 29.12 -17.43
CA GLU A 67 -5.16 30.46 -17.25
C GLU A 67 -4.22 31.57 -17.76
N ALA A 68 -2.92 31.43 -17.56
CA ALA A 68 -1.93 32.39 -18.06
C ALA A 68 -1.85 32.36 -19.59
N GLY A 69 -1.83 31.17 -20.19
CA GLY A 69 -1.82 30.96 -21.62
C GLY A 69 -3.09 31.51 -22.30
N ASP A 70 -4.24 31.30 -21.68
CA ASP A 70 -5.52 31.82 -22.16
C ASP A 70 -5.53 33.36 -22.16
N LYS A 71 -5.10 33.97 -21.06
CA LYS A 71 -5.03 35.44 -20.93
C LYS A 71 -4.05 36.11 -21.87
N SER A 72 -2.91 35.44 -22.14
CA SER A 72 -1.88 35.96 -23.04
C SER A 72 -2.08 35.59 -24.51
N GLY A 73 -3.07 34.77 -24.82
CA GLY A 73 -3.27 34.18 -26.15
C GLY A 73 -2.19 33.18 -26.55
N ASN A 74 -1.36 32.72 -25.61
CA ASN A 74 -0.28 31.77 -25.85
C ASN A 74 -0.79 30.32 -25.81
N LYS A 75 -1.22 29.83 -26.97
CA LYS A 75 -1.76 28.46 -27.12
C LYS A 75 -0.80 27.35 -26.69
N SER A 76 0.51 27.59 -26.77
CA SER A 76 1.50 26.62 -26.33
C SER A 76 1.52 26.48 -24.82
N GLU A 77 1.43 27.58 -24.10
CA GLU A 77 1.37 27.61 -22.65
C GLU A 77 0.06 27.03 -22.12
N GLU A 78 -1.07 27.37 -22.74
CA GLU A 78 -2.37 26.76 -22.47
C GLU A 78 -2.34 25.23 -22.65
N ALA A 79 -1.78 24.73 -23.74
CA ALA A 79 -1.66 23.31 -24.02
C ALA A 79 -0.75 22.60 -23.00
N ALA A 80 0.35 23.24 -22.59
CA ALA A 80 1.25 22.74 -21.56
C ALA A 80 0.55 22.67 -20.19
N GLY A 81 -0.24 23.67 -19.86
CA GLY A 81 -1.06 23.69 -18.64
C GLY A 81 -2.06 22.54 -18.60
N LYS A 82 -2.80 22.32 -19.69
CA LYS A 82 -3.73 21.20 -19.85
C LYS A 82 -3.04 19.84 -19.71
N SER A 83 -1.85 19.70 -20.30
CA SER A 83 -1.06 18.46 -20.19
C SER A 83 -0.59 18.22 -18.75
N MET A 84 -0.12 19.26 -18.07
CA MET A 84 0.33 19.17 -16.69
C MET A 84 -0.81 18.81 -15.73
N LYS A 85 -1.98 19.41 -15.91
CA LYS A 85 -3.20 19.11 -15.17
C LYS A 85 -3.62 17.62 -15.32
N LYS A 86 -3.60 17.09 -16.56
CA LYS A 86 -3.87 15.68 -16.80
C LYS A 86 -2.87 14.75 -16.13
N LYS A 87 -1.58 15.11 -16.14
CA LYS A 87 -0.54 14.35 -15.45
C LYS A 87 -0.73 14.40 -13.93
N GLY A 88 -1.09 15.56 -13.38
CA GLY A 88 -1.40 15.70 -11.97
C GLY A 88 -2.52 14.76 -11.53
N HIS A 89 -3.62 14.78 -12.27
CA HIS A 89 -4.76 13.90 -11.99
C HIS A 89 -4.44 12.40 -12.12
N ALA A 90 -3.60 12.03 -13.08
CA ALA A 90 -3.14 10.63 -13.19
C ALA A 90 -2.28 10.21 -11.99
N THR A 91 -1.37 11.08 -11.54
CA THR A 91 -0.52 10.83 -10.37
C THR A 91 -1.36 10.74 -9.07
N GLU A 92 -2.39 11.55 -8.95
CA GLU A 92 -3.32 11.48 -7.81
C GLU A 92 -4.06 10.14 -7.76
N LYS A 93 -4.59 9.67 -8.90
CA LYS A 93 -5.22 8.34 -9.01
C LYS A 93 -4.26 7.19 -8.71
N GLU A 94 -3.01 7.30 -9.13
CA GLU A 94 -1.99 6.30 -8.79
C GLU A 94 -1.76 6.26 -7.27
N GLY A 95 -1.71 7.43 -6.62
CA GLY A 95 -1.64 7.54 -5.18
C GLY A 95 -2.87 6.95 -4.47
N GLU A 96 -4.07 7.17 -4.98
CA GLU A 96 -5.30 6.56 -4.45
C GLU A 96 -5.24 5.03 -4.53
N ALA A 97 -4.94 4.47 -5.69
CA ALA A 97 -4.85 3.02 -5.89
C ALA A 97 -3.77 2.38 -4.99
N ARG A 98 -2.68 3.09 -4.74
CA ARG A 98 -1.62 2.67 -3.83
C ARG A 98 -2.07 2.69 -2.37
N GLY A 99 -2.86 3.70 -1.97
CA GLY A 99 -3.48 3.78 -0.66
C GLY A 99 -4.44 2.62 -0.40
N ASP A 100 -5.29 2.29 -1.36
CA ASP A 100 -6.21 1.15 -1.27
C ASP A 100 -5.46 -0.19 -1.13
N ALA A 101 -4.34 -0.34 -1.83
CA ALA A 101 -3.48 -1.53 -1.70
C ALA A 101 -2.82 -1.61 -0.31
N ALA A 102 -2.40 -0.49 0.26
CA ALA A 102 -1.86 -0.42 1.61
C ALA A 102 -2.90 -0.83 2.66
N GLU A 103 -4.13 -0.33 2.55
CA GLU A 103 -5.23 -0.71 3.44
C GLU A 103 -5.56 -2.22 3.39
N GLN A 104 -5.55 -2.81 2.19
CA GLN A 104 -5.74 -4.25 2.04
C GLN A 104 -4.59 -5.05 2.68
N MET A 105 -3.36 -4.55 2.58
CA MET A 105 -2.18 -5.15 3.19
C MET A 105 -2.27 -5.10 4.72
N GLU A 106 -2.70 -3.98 5.29
CA GLU A 106 -2.93 -3.83 6.72
C GLU A 106 -4.00 -4.80 7.23
N LYS A 107 -5.15 -4.88 6.56
CA LYS A 107 -6.22 -5.84 6.88
C LYS A 107 -5.73 -7.29 6.86
N SER A 108 -4.87 -7.61 5.91
CA SER A 108 -4.27 -8.95 5.81
C SER A 108 -3.26 -9.20 6.92
N GLY A 109 -2.47 -8.20 7.28
CA GLY A 109 -1.55 -8.23 8.41
C GLY A 109 -2.26 -8.50 9.74
N ASN A 110 -3.32 -7.74 10.01
CA ASN A 110 -4.15 -7.90 11.20
C ASN A 110 -4.79 -9.30 11.32
N LYS A 111 -5.21 -9.88 10.19
CA LYS A 111 -5.71 -11.27 10.16
C LYS A 111 -4.62 -12.28 10.49
N ALA A 112 -3.43 -12.10 9.94
CA ALA A 112 -2.29 -12.99 10.19
C ALA A 112 -1.84 -12.92 11.65
N GLU A 113 -1.81 -11.73 12.23
CA GLU A 113 -1.49 -11.51 13.64
C GLU A 113 -2.50 -12.24 14.56
N LYS A 114 -3.80 -12.03 14.36
CA LYS A 114 -4.86 -12.68 15.12
C LYS A 114 -4.74 -14.21 15.05
N ALA A 115 -4.56 -14.76 13.87
CA ALA A 115 -4.37 -16.19 13.70
C ALA A 115 -3.11 -16.71 14.42
N GLY A 116 -2.05 -15.92 14.43
CA GLY A 116 -0.83 -16.21 15.17
C GLY A 116 -1.03 -16.25 16.67
N VAL A 117 -1.76 -15.30 17.23
CA VAL A 117 -2.12 -15.24 18.65
C VAL A 117 -2.97 -16.45 19.04
N GLU A 118 -4.04 -16.72 18.29
CA GLU A 118 -4.93 -17.86 18.57
C GLU A 118 -4.19 -19.21 18.55
N SER A 119 -3.28 -19.38 17.60
CA SER A 119 -2.45 -20.58 17.48
C SER A 119 -1.53 -20.75 18.70
N ARG A 120 -0.92 -19.66 19.16
CA ARG A 120 -0.08 -19.64 20.35
C ARG A 120 -0.87 -20.01 21.60
N ASP A 121 -2.05 -19.42 21.78
CA ASP A 121 -2.90 -19.65 22.96
C ASP A 121 -3.40 -21.11 23.02
N LYS A 122 -3.80 -21.68 21.89
CA LYS A 122 -4.15 -23.10 21.78
C LYS A 122 -2.97 -24.01 22.14
N SER A 123 -1.79 -23.68 21.67
CA SER A 123 -0.57 -24.45 21.97
C SER A 123 -0.18 -24.35 23.46
N ALA A 124 -0.33 -23.17 24.07
CA ALA A 124 -0.08 -22.97 25.50
C ALA A 124 -1.06 -23.75 26.36
N LYS A 125 -2.35 -23.73 25.99
CA LYS A 125 -3.39 -24.50 26.71
C LYS A 125 -3.16 -26.01 26.63
N ALA A 126 -2.86 -26.55 25.45
CA ALA A 126 -2.56 -27.97 25.27
C ALA A 126 -1.35 -28.41 26.11
N LYS A 127 -0.31 -27.58 26.23
CA LYS A 127 0.84 -27.86 27.09
C LYS A 127 0.51 -27.85 28.59
N ALA A 128 -0.40 -26.96 29.01
CA ALA A 128 -0.83 -26.91 30.39
C ALA A 128 -1.66 -28.15 30.81
N GLU A 129 -2.48 -28.65 29.88
CA GLU A 129 -3.30 -29.86 30.07
C GLU A 129 -2.45 -31.13 30.09
N ALA A 130 -1.39 -31.20 29.28
CA ALA A 130 -0.50 -32.36 29.23
C ALA A 130 0.43 -32.48 30.46
N LYS A 131 0.48 -31.49 31.35
CA LYS A 131 1.28 -31.52 32.59
C LYS A 131 0.47 -31.88 33.83
N LYS A 132 -0.84 -32.11 33.67
CA LYS A 132 -1.72 -32.62 34.75
C LYS A 132 -1.87 -34.11 34.66
#